data_b0060cbdcb8e28e215837911c92d70d1
#
_entry.id   b0060cbdcb8e28e215837911c92d70d1
#
_cell.length_a   1.000
_cell.length_b   1.000
_cell.length_c   1.000
_cell.angle_alpha   90.00
_cell.angle_beta   90.00
_cell.angle_gamma   90.00
#
_symmetry.space_group_name_H-M   'P 1'
#
loop_
_entity.id
_entity.type
_entity.pdbx_description
1 polymer ?
#
loop_
_entity_poly.entity_id
_entity_poly.type
_entity_poly.pdbx_seq_one_letter_code
_entity_poly.pdbx_strand_id
1 'polypeptide(L)'
;MFQKGHRAHTAHGILLIALFSFAAFYLAEIPFVKSLSLSPLIVGIILGMLYANSLRNQLPETWVPGIKFCTKQVLRTGIVLYGFRLTLAQVAEVGLPAIVYDLIIVGGTLLIGCLLGRALKIDRDTALMTSTGSAICGAAAVLGAEPVVRCEGHKTAIAVSTVVIFGTIAMFLYPALFRAGLLDMTHTQVAIYTGGTLHEVAHVAGAGNAMDPSDLLGIAGTATITKMIRVMLLAPVLLVMGYVLARLGSKGNRDEARGKRPVTIPWFAFFFLIVIGFNTLLQYLTEAPTVKDIPLNGAIEYCDTFLLTMAMTALGAETSIDKFKQAGAKPFVLAALLFVWLLGGGYLLAKYMLPLLMQ
;
A
#
# COMPACT_ATOMS: atom_id res chain seq x y z
N MET A 1 22.82 -5.14 -14.55
CA MET A 1 22.67 -5.26 -13.10
C MET A 1 23.50 -6.39 -12.49
N PHE A 2 23.68 -7.51 -13.15
CA PHE A 2 24.50 -8.65 -12.69
C PHE A 2 25.74 -8.91 -13.57
N GLN A 3 26.51 -7.87 -13.92
CA GLN A 3 27.84 -8.07 -14.50
C GLN A 3 28.77 -8.72 -13.46
N LYS A 4 29.66 -9.65 -13.91
CA LYS A 4 30.44 -10.53 -13.02
C LYS A 4 31.25 -9.83 -11.90
N GLY A 5 31.63 -8.56 -12.05
CA GLY A 5 32.36 -7.80 -11.03
C GLY A 5 31.50 -7.11 -9.97
N HIS A 6 30.18 -6.92 -10.20
CA HIS A 6 29.28 -6.20 -9.28
C HIS A 6 28.34 -7.10 -8.47
N ARG A 7 28.36 -8.42 -8.70
CA ARG A 7 27.44 -9.36 -8.02
C ARG A 7 27.61 -9.39 -6.51
N ALA A 8 28.86 -9.40 -6.04
CA ALA A 8 29.17 -9.42 -4.61
C ALA A 8 28.65 -8.15 -3.91
N HIS A 9 28.85 -6.99 -4.51
CA HIS A 9 28.41 -5.70 -3.95
C HIS A 9 26.88 -5.58 -3.93
N THR A 10 26.18 -6.07 -4.96
CA THR A 10 24.72 -6.13 -4.98
C THR A 10 24.20 -7.07 -3.89
N ALA A 11 24.85 -8.22 -3.68
CA ALA A 11 24.52 -9.16 -2.63
C ALA A 11 24.69 -8.56 -1.22
N HIS A 12 25.75 -7.77 -0.98
CA HIS A 12 25.95 -7.07 0.29
C HIS A 12 24.82 -6.07 0.57
N GLY A 13 24.35 -5.31 -0.45
CA GLY A 13 23.21 -4.41 -0.29
C GLY A 13 21.91 -5.15 0.04
N ILE A 14 21.65 -6.29 -0.60
CA ILE A 14 20.50 -7.14 -0.29
C ILE A 14 20.61 -7.71 1.13
N LEU A 15 21.78 -8.20 1.52
CA LEU A 15 22.05 -8.76 2.84
C LEU A 15 21.85 -7.71 3.94
N LEU A 16 22.33 -6.48 3.73
CA LEU A 16 22.10 -5.36 4.64
C LEU A 16 20.61 -5.13 4.88
N ILE A 17 19.84 -5.03 3.81
CA ILE A 17 18.39 -4.83 3.90
C ILE A 17 17.71 -6.01 4.57
N ALA A 18 18.11 -7.25 4.27
CA ALA A 18 17.57 -8.43 4.94
C ALA A 18 17.85 -8.41 6.45
N LEU A 19 19.06 -8.02 6.87
CA LEU A 19 19.43 -7.90 8.28
C LEU A 19 18.56 -6.87 9.02
N PHE A 20 18.36 -5.68 8.44
CA PHE A 20 17.46 -4.68 9.00
C PHE A 20 16.01 -5.16 9.04
N SER A 21 15.59 -5.96 8.06
CA SER A 21 14.24 -6.53 8.03
C SER A 21 14.04 -7.58 9.10
N PHE A 22 15.03 -8.43 9.37
CA PHE A 22 15.00 -9.33 10.53
C PHE A 22 14.93 -8.55 11.86
N ALA A 23 15.71 -7.47 11.97
CA ALA A 23 15.62 -6.60 13.13
C ALA A 23 14.22 -5.96 13.25
N ALA A 24 13.60 -5.58 12.14
CA ALA A 24 12.24 -5.04 12.13
C ALA A 24 11.21 -6.07 12.63
N PHE A 25 11.33 -7.34 12.24
CA PHE A 25 10.49 -8.42 12.75
C PHE A 25 10.65 -8.59 14.24
N TYR A 26 11.88 -8.66 14.72
CA TYR A 26 12.17 -8.79 16.15
C TYR A 26 11.64 -7.60 16.96
N LEU A 27 11.86 -6.38 16.49
CA LEU A 27 11.38 -5.17 17.15
C LEU A 27 9.85 -5.07 17.15
N ALA A 28 9.18 -5.54 16.10
CA ALA A 28 7.72 -5.55 16.03
C ALA A 28 7.08 -6.48 17.07
N GLU A 29 7.78 -7.51 17.54
CA GLU A 29 7.33 -8.42 18.59
C GLU A 29 7.50 -7.86 20.02
N ILE A 30 8.26 -6.77 20.21
CA ILE A 30 8.42 -6.11 21.50
C ILE A 30 7.05 -5.65 22.02
N PRO A 31 6.66 -5.94 23.27
CA PRO A 31 5.32 -5.62 23.79
C PRO A 31 4.90 -4.16 23.61
N PHE A 32 5.82 -3.23 23.78
CA PHE A 32 5.57 -1.80 23.55
C PHE A 32 5.26 -1.50 22.07
N VAL A 33 6.03 -2.03 21.12
CA VAL A 33 5.83 -1.82 19.67
C VAL A 33 4.53 -2.51 19.22
N LYS A 34 4.26 -3.69 19.77
CA LYS A 34 3.04 -4.46 19.51
C LYS A 34 1.79 -3.75 20.03
N SER A 35 1.87 -3.07 21.19
CA SER A 35 0.76 -2.26 21.71
C SER A 35 0.41 -1.06 20.85
N LEU A 36 1.38 -0.55 20.07
CA LEU A 36 1.19 0.48 19.05
C LEU A 36 0.66 -0.06 17.72
N SER A 37 0.44 -1.39 17.59
CA SER A 37 0.01 -2.08 16.38
C SER A 37 0.90 -1.77 15.17
N LEU A 38 2.19 -1.54 15.39
CA LEU A 38 3.16 -1.28 14.32
C LEU A 38 3.58 -2.61 13.69
N SER A 39 3.28 -2.75 12.39
CA SER A 39 3.69 -3.93 11.64
C SER A 39 5.20 -3.94 11.38
N PRO A 40 5.82 -5.11 11.10
CA PRO A 40 7.21 -5.20 10.68
C PRO A 40 7.53 -4.29 9.48
N LEU A 41 6.57 -4.05 8.57
CA LEU A 41 6.73 -3.17 7.41
C LEU A 41 7.00 -1.73 7.84
N ILE A 42 6.23 -1.24 8.83
CA ILE A 42 6.37 0.13 9.36
C ILE A 42 7.68 0.26 10.13
N VAL A 43 8.01 -0.72 10.96
CA VAL A 43 9.30 -0.74 11.68
C VAL A 43 10.46 -0.76 10.68
N GLY A 44 10.34 -1.56 9.61
CA GLY A 44 11.33 -1.64 8.55
C GLY A 44 11.60 -0.32 7.85
N ILE A 45 10.56 0.43 7.45
CA ILE A 45 10.77 1.74 6.79
C ILE A 45 11.43 2.74 7.75
N ILE A 46 11.06 2.74 9.04
CA ILE A 46 11.67 3.60 10.07
C ILE A 46 13.15 3.27 10.22
N LEU A 47 13.52 1.99 10.36
CA LEU A 47 14.92 1.56 10.43
C LEU A 47 15.70 1.96 9.19
N GLY A 48 15.09 1.80 8.00
CA GLY A 48 15.68 2.25 6.74
C GLY A 48 15.92 3.76 6.71
N MET A 49 14.95 4.58 7.16
CA MET A 49 15.13 6.03 7.25
C MET A 49 16.19 6.44 8.27
N LEU A 50 16.27 5.77 9.42
CA LEU A 50 17.33 5.98 10.40
C LEU A 50 18.71 5.69 9.79
N TYR A 51 18.84 4.56 9.07
CA TYR A 51 20.04 4.24 8.32
C TYR A 51 20.39 5.33 7.29
N ALA A 52 19.42 5.77 6.48
CA ALA A 52 19.63 6.78 5.45
C ALA A 52 20.14 8.13 5.98
N ASN A 53 19.76 8.47 7.21
CA ASN A 53 20.08 9.76 7.81
C ASN A 53 21.22 9.72 8.84
N SER A 54 21.74 8.53 9.16
CA SER A 54 22.86 8.37 10.12
C SER A 54 24.07 7.69 9.53
N LEU A 55 23.90 6.52 8.93
CA LEU A 55 25.01 5.61 8.56
C LEU A 55 25.31 5.56 7.06
N ARG A 56 24.46 6.11 6.19
CA ARG A 56 24.60 5.97 4.74
C ARG A 56 25.94 6.47 4.20
N ASN A 57 26.43 7.58 4.74
CA ASN A 57 27.69 8.18 4.30
C ASN A 57 28.94 7.34 4.70
N GLN A 58 28.76 6.36 5.57
CA GLN A 58 29.84 5.48 6.05
C GLN A 58 29.90 4.16 5.28
N LEU A 59 28.91 3.85 4.43
CA LEU A 59 28.82 2.60 3.70
C LEU A 59 29.09 2.79 2.19
N PRO A 60 29.66 1.76 1.53
CA PRO A 60 30.05 1.85 0.13
C PRO A 60 28.85 2.13 -0.79
N GLU A 61 29.00 3.10 -1.68
CA GLU A 61 28.04 3.39 -2.77
C GLU A 61 27.78 2.17 -3.67
N THR A 62 28.72 1.22 -3.69
CA THR A 62 28.61 -0.03 -4.45
C THR A 62 27.47 -0.94 -3.96
N TRP A 63 26.91 -0.73 -2.75
CA TRP A 63 25.77 -1.50 -2.20
C TRP A 63 24.41 -0.97 -2.65
N VAL A 64 24.34 0.28 -3.13
CA VAL A 64 23.10 0.93 -3.59
C VAL A 64 22.33 0.11 -4.64
N PRO A 65 22.97 -0.58 -5.62
CA PRO A 65 22.25 -1.44 -6.56
C PRO A 65 21.48 -2.57 -5.88
N GLY A 66 21.97 -3.11 -4.75
CA GLY A 66 21.28 -4.13 -3.95
C GLY A 66 20.06 -3.57 -3.23
N ILE A 67 20.16 -2.37 -2.67
CA ILE A 67 19.03 -1.66 -2.05
C ILE A 67 17.94 -1.41 -3.10
N LYS A 68 18.30 -0.89 -4.30
CA LYS A 68 17.39 -0.68 -5.43
C LYS A 68 16.78 -1.97 -5.97
N PHE A 69 17.45 -3.10 -5.85
CA PHE A 69 16.88 -4.41 -6.19
C PHE A 69 15.75 -4.76 -5.23
N CYS A 70 15.91 -4.48 -3.93
CA CYS A 70 14.88 -4.73 -2.93
C CYS A 70 13.65 -3.84 -3.14
N THR A 71 13.80 -2.55 -3.45
CA THR A 71 12.67 -1.65 -3.71
C THR A 71 11.90 -1.99 -4.99
N LYS A 72 12.47 -2.76 -5.92
CA LYS A 72 11.83 -3.07 -7.21
C LYS A 72 11.45 -4.53 -7.38
N GLN A 73 12.41 -5.43 -7.32
CA GLN A 73 12.17 -6.84 -7.62
C GLN A 73 11.59 -7.59 -6.42
N VAL A 74 12.20 -7.42 -5.24
CA VAL A 74 11.73 -8.06 -4.00
C VAL A 74 10.31 -7.59 -3.69
N LEU A 75 10.01 -6.29 -3.85
CA LEU A 75 8.66 -5.75 -3.71
C LEU A 75 7.65 -6.46 -4.62
N ARG A 76 7.96 -6.55 -5.93
CA ARG A 76 7.04 -7.17 -6.91
C ARG A 76 6.78 -8.63 -6.57
N THR A 77 7.82 -9.35 -6.16
CA THR A 77 7.67 -10.75 -5.72
C THR A 77 6.80 -10.84 -4.47
N GLY A 78 7.02 -9.99 -3.46
CA GLY A 78 6.17 -9.91 -2.28
C GLY A 78 4.71 -9.63 -2.63
N ILE A 79 4.42 -8.65 -3.51
CA ILE A 79 3.04 -8.36 -3.95
C ILE A 79 2.41 -9.58 -4.63
N VAL A 80 3.13 -10.31 -5.47
CA VAL A 80 2.59 -11.53 -6.12
C VAL A 80 2.26 -12.60 -5.09
N LEU A 81 3.16 -12.87 -4.15
CA LEU A 81 2.95 -13.85 -3.08
C LEU A 81 1.81 -13.43 -2.13
N TYR A 82 1.60 -12.14 -1.96
CA TYR A 82 0.49 -11.61 -1.16
C TYR A 82 -0.88 -12.10 -1.67
N GLY A 83 -0.98 -12.48 -2.95
CA GLY A 83 -2.20 -13.08 -3.53
C GLY A 83 -2.63 -14.39 -2.83
N PHE A 84 -1.71 -15.12 -2.19
CA PHE A 84 -2.05 -16.32 -1.40
C PHE A 84 -2.81 -16.03 -0.09
N ARG A 85 -2.93 -14.77 0.31
CA ARG A 85 -3.75 -14.37 1.47
C ARG A 85 -5.23 -14.23 1.14
N LEU A 86 -5.60 -14.37 -0.13
CA LEU A 86 -6.92 -14.06 -0.65
C LEU A 86 -7.49 -15.20 -1.48
N THR A 87 -8.81 -15.32 -1.41
CA THR A 87 -9.59 -16.12 -2.37
C THR A 87 -10.78 -15.31 -2.88
N LEU A 88 -11.26 -15.65 -4.07
CA LEU A 88 -12.46 -15.03 -4.63
C LEU A 88 -13.72 -15.35 -3.81
N ALA A 89 -13.71 -16.46 -3.06
CA ALA A 89 -14.80 -16.80 -2.15
C ALA A 89 -14.96 -15.76 -1.04
N GLN A 90 -13.86 -15.34 -0.41
CA GLN A 90 -13.88 -14.28 0.59
C GLN A 90 -14.37 -12.94 0.02
N VAL A 91 -13.99 -12.62 -1.22
CA VAL A 91 -14.45 -11.40 -1.91
C VAL A 91 -15.98 -11.47 -2.14
N ALA A 92 -16.50 -12.65 -2.51
CA ALA A 92 -17.93 -12.87 -2.70
C ALA A 92 -18.72 -12.80 -1.38
N GLU A 93 -18.12 -13.19 -0.25
CA GLU A 93 -18.72 -13.17 1.09
C GLU A 93 -19.03 -11.73 1.55
N VAL A 94 -18.11 -10.78 1.35
CA VAL A 94 -18.33 -9.36 1.69
C VAL A 94 -19.31 -8.69 0.70
N GLY A 95 -19.37 -9.22 -0.51
CA GLY A 95 -20.39 -8.93 -1.50
C GLY A 95 -20.20 -7.68 -2.33
N LEU A 96 -21.16 -7.47 -3.24
CA LEU A 96 -21.20 -6.36 -4.19
C LEU A 96 -21.17 -4.96 -3.53
N PRO A 97 -21.82 -4.72 -2.37
CA PRO A 97 -21.80 -3.42 -1.73
C PRO A 97 -20.39 -2.91 -1.41
N ALA A 98 -19.49 -3.77 -0.91
CA ALA A 98 -18.12 -3.39 -0.62
C ALA A 98 -17.31 -3.10 -1.90
N ILE A 99 -17.52 -3.88 -2.97
CA ILE A 99 -16.86 -3.68 -4.27
C ILE A 99 -17.26 -2.31 -4.83
N VAL A 100 -18.55 -1.98 -4.84
CA VAL A 100 -19.06 -0.70 -5.34
C VAL A 100 -18.53 0.45 -4.49
N TYR A 101 -18.54 0.27 -3.16
CA TYR A 101 -17.96 1.24 -2.23
C TYR A 101 -16.50 1.52 -2.54
N ASP A 102 -15.67 0.49 -2.68
CA ASP A 102 -14.26 0.63 -2.97
C ASP A 102 -13.99 1.26 -4.36
N LEU A 103 -14.78 0.93 -5.37
CA LEU A 103 -14.69 1.57 -6.70
C LEU A 103 -14.92 3.08 -6.61
N ILE A 104 -15.93 3.51 -5.85
CA ILE A 104 -16.23 4.93 -5.66
C ILE A 104 -15.14 5.62 -4.85
N ILE A 105 -14.66 5.00 -3.77
CA ILE A 105 -13.57 5.55 -2.95
C ILE A 105 -12.29 5.67 -3.77
N VAL A 106 -11.91 4.64 -4.52
CA VAL A 106 -10.69 4.65 -5.35
C VAL A 106 -10.79 5.71 -6.45
N GLY A 107 -11.88 5.68 -7.23
CA GLY A 107 -12.12 6.63 -8.31
C GLY A 107 -12.22 8.07 -7.81
N GLY A 108 -13.00 8.29 -6.74
CA GLY A 108 -13.16 9.58 -6.11
C GLY A 108 -11.85 10.14 -5.56
N THR A 109 -11.07 9.31 -4.86
CA THR A 109 -9.77 9.73 -4.29
C THR A 109 -8.77 10.10 -5.38
N LEU A 110 -8.69 9.34 -6.47
CA LEU A 110 -7.83 9.67 -7.62
C LEU A 110 -8.28 10.97 -8.30
N LEU A 111 -9.58 11.14 -8.52
CA LEU A 111 -10.12 12.36 -9.14
C LEU A 111 -9.87 13.59 -8.27
N ILE A 112 -10.28 13.53 -7.00
CA ILE A 112 -10.08 14.62 -6.02
C ILE A 112 -8.61 14.95 -5.88
N GLY A 113 -7.74 13.94 -5.78
CA GLY A 113 -6.31 14.13 -5.65
C GLY A 113 -5.68 14.80 -6.87
N CYS A 114 -6.11 14.43 -8.09
CA CYS A 114 -5.67 15.11 -9.31
C CYS A 114 -6.15 16.58 -9.37
N LEU A 115 -7.39 16.86 -8.95
CA LEU A 115 -7.95 18.22 -8.93
C LEU A 115 -7.25 19.08 -7.86
N LEU A 116 -7.12 18.58 -6.64
CA LEU A 116 -6.44 19.28 -5.55
C LEU A 116 -4.94 19.47 -5.85
N GLY A 117 -4.28 18.47 -6.46
CA GLY A 117 -2.88 18.58 -6.87
C GLY A 117 -2.67 19.75 -7.85
N ARG A 118 -3.60 19.93 -8.81
CA ARG A 118 -3.59 21.09 -9.71
C ARG A 118 -3.86 22.40 -8.97
N ALA A 119 -4.86 22.44 -8.10
CA ALA A 119 -5.21 23.65 -7.33
C ALA A 119 -4.06 24.10 -6.41
N LEU A 120 -3.36 23.16 -5.77
CA LEU A 120 -2.20 23.42 -4.91
C LEU A 120 -0.90 23.68 -5.71
N LYS A 121 -0.97 23.60 -7.06
CA LYS A 121 0.21 23.73 -7.93
C LYS A 121 1.34 22.77 -7.53
N ILE A 122 0.96 21.51 -7.28
CA ILE A 122 1.89 20.41 -7.03
C ILE A 122 2.25 19.79 -8.38
N ASP A 123 3.49 19.35 -8.52
CA ASP A 123 3.90 18.63 -9.71
C ASP A 123 3.03 17.38 -9.92
N ARG A 124 2.72 17.11 -11.19
CA ARG A 124 1.76 16.08 -11.59
C ARG A 124 2.12 14.68 -11.07
N ASP A 125 3.41 14.34 -11.12
CA ASP A 125 3.85 13.00 -10.74
C ASP A 125 3.69 12.81 -9.22
N THR A 126 4.10 13.79 -8.41
CA THR A 126 3.92 13.78 -6.95
C THR A 126 2.44 13.73 -6.57
N ALA A 127 1.59 14.55 -7.22
CA ALA A 127 0.16 14.54 -6.94
C ALA A 127 -0.48 13.18 -7.29
N LEU A 128 -0.12 12.60 -8.44
CA LEU A 128 -0.63 11.30 -8.87
C LEU A 128 -0.17 10.16 -7.97
N MET A 129 1.11 10.16 -7.57
CA MET A 129 1.66 9.15 -6.66
C MET A 129 1.01 9.20 -5.28
N THR A 130 0.87 10.41 -4.69
CA THR A 130 0.19 10.61 -3.39
C THR A 130 -1.27 10.18 -3.47
N SER A 131 -1.97 10.55 -4.55
CA SER A 131 -3.37 10.16 -4.77
C SER A 131 -3.53 8.65 -4.92
N THR A 132 -2.63 7.98 -5.64
CA THR A 132 -2.67 6.52 -5.83
C THR A 132 -2.42 5.78 -4.52
N GLY A 133 -1.47 6.25 -3.72
CA GLY A 133 -1.23 5.69 -2.40
C GLY A 133 -2.43 5.82 -1.48
N SER A 134 -3.04 7.00 -1.40
CA SER A 134 -4.24 7.25 -0.62
C SER A 134 -5.46 6.48 -1.14
N ALA A 135 -5.56 6.31 -2.46
CA ALA A 135 -6.69 5.65 -3.10
C ALA A 135 -6.71 4.14 -2.92
N ILE A 136 -5.59 3.44 -2.85
CA ILE A 136 -5.55 1.97 -2.95
C ILE A 136 -5.03 1.32 -1.66
N CYS A 137 -3.73 1.10 -1.53
CA CYS A 137 -3.16 0.34 -0.43
C CYS A 137 -1.89 0.97 0.17
N GLY A 138 -1.82 2.29 0.16
CA GLY A 138 -0.70 2.99 0.78
C GLY A 138 0.60 2.85 -0.01
N ALA A 139 1.66 2.54 0.69
CA ALA A 139 3.01 2.47 0.15
C ALA A 139 3.15 1.46 -1.01
N ALA A 140 2.52 0.31 -0.91
CA ALA A 140 2.56 -0.70 -1.97
C ALA A 140 1.98 -0.19 -3.30
N ALA A 141 0.89 0.58 -3.25
CA ALA A 141 0.28 1.20 -4.44
C ALA A 141 1.18 2.28 -5.04
N VAL A 142 1.81 3.10 -4.21
CA VAL A 142 2.79 4.12 -4.66
C VAL A 142 3.94 3.45 -5.39
N LEU A 143 4.55 2.42 -4.80
CA LEU A 143 5.66 1.69 -5.42
C LEU A 143 5.25 0.95 -6.69
N GLY A 144 4.02 0.38 -6.70
CA GLY A 144 3.44 -0.26 -7.87
C GLY A 144 3.19 0.73 -9.02
N ALA A 145 2.84 1.97 -8.72
CA ALA A 145 2.60 3.03 -9.69
C ALA A 145 3.91 3.65 -10.24
N GLU A 146 5.02 3.59 -9.51
CA GLU A 146 6.30 4.18 -9.92
C GLU A 146 6.72 3.81 -11.35
N PRO A 147 6.74 2.53 -11.77
CA PRO A 147 7.13 2.16 -13.13
C PRO A 147 6.14 2.63 -14.20
N VAL A 148 4.88 2.89 -13.83
CA VAL A 148 3.83 3.39 -14.73
C VAL A 148 3.94 4.90 -14.89
N VAL A 149 4.07 5.63 -13.78
CA VAL A 149 4.24 7.10 -13.75
C VAL A 149 5.63 7.50 -14.22
N ARG A 150 6.64 6.66 -13.95
CA ARG A 150 8.07 6.91 -14.27
C ARG A 150 8.59 8.19 -13.63
N CYS A 151 8.21 8.41 -12.37
CA CYS A 151 8.66 9.56 -11.62
C CYS A 151 10.05 9.32 -10.98
N GLU A 152 10.62 10.39 -10.45
CA GLU A 152 11.88 10.32 -9.72
C GLU A 152 11.66 9.68 -8.35
N GLY A 153 12.63 8.88 -7.87
CA GLY A 153 12.52 8.11 -6.62
C GLY A 153 12.23 8.97 -5.37
N HIS A 154 12.68 10.24 -5.34
CA HIS A 154 12.35 11.14 -4.24
C HIS A 154 10.86 11.47 -4.15
N LYS A 155 10.15 11.59 -5.29
CA LYS A 155 8.70 11.80 -5.33
C LYS A 155 7.94 10.59 -4.83
N THR A 156 8.41 9.39 -5.18
CA THR A 156 7.91 8.12 -4.63
C THR A 156 8.07 8.08 -3.11
N ALA A 157 9.25 8.42 -2.59
CA ALA A 157 9.52 8.46 -1.16
C ALA A 157 8.62 9.45 -0.40
N ILE A 158 8.38 10.64 -0.96
CA ILE A 158 7.47 11.63 -0.40
C ILE A 158 6.05 11.09 -0.34
N ALA A 159 5.54 10.54 -1.44
CA ALA A 159 4.20 9.98 -1.50
C ALA A 159 4.03 8.84 -0.49
N VAL A 160 5.00 7.92 -0.38
CA VAL A 160 4.96 6.84 0.63
C VAL A 160 4.92 7.41 2.04
N SER A 161 5.74 8.42 2.33
CA SER A 161 5.78 9.00 3.68
C SER A 161 4.46 9.65 4.06
N THR A 162 3.79 10.33 3.12
CA THR A 162 2.47 10.93 3.39
C THR A 162 1.46 9.85 3.75
N VAL A 163 1.39 8.74 3.00
CA VAL A 163 0.41 7.67 3.26
C VAL A 163 0.72 6.88 4.54
N VAL A 164 2.01 6.73 4.90
CA VAL A 164 2.39 6.11 6.18
C VAL A 164 1.96 6.99 7.35
N ILE A 165 2.22 8.29 7.30
CA ILE A 165 1.85 9.23 8.37
C ILE A 165 0.33 9.25 8.56
N PHE A 166 -0.43 9.51 7.52
CA PHE A 166 -1.90 9.60 7.63
C PHE A 166 -2.54 8.24 7.87
N GLY A 167 -1.96 7.15 7.38
CA GLY A 167 -2.38 5.79 7.68
C GLY A 167 -2.21 5.44 9.15
N THR A 168 -1.08 5.81 9.76
CA THR A 168 -0.83 5.62 11.19
C THR A 168 -1.77 6.47 12.04
N ILE A 169 -2.00 7.74 11.69
CA ILE A 169 -2.99 8.58 12.37
C ILE A 169 -4.38 7.93 12.28
N ALA A 170 -4.79 7.47 11.09
CA ALA A 170 -6.07 6.82 10.87
C ALA A 170 -6.25 5.58 11.77
N MET A 171 -5.20 4.75 11.88
CA MET A 171 -5.25 3.50 12.66
C MET A 171 -5.66 3.73 14.12
N PHE A 172 -5.26 4.85 14.71
CA PHE A 172 -5.67 5.22 16.08
C PHE A 172 -6.96 6.03 16.11
N LEU A 173 -7.18 6.89 15.13
CA LEU A 173 -8.34 7.78 15.09
C LEU A 173 -9.65 6.99 14.91
N TYR A 174 -9.70 5.98 14.03
CA TYR A 174 -10.92 5.23 13.76
C TYR A 174 -11.45 4.46 14.98
N PRO A 175 -10.61 3.71 15.73
CA PRO A 175 -11.04 3.11 16.99
C PRO A 175 -11.49 4.13 18.04
N ALA A 176 -10.83 5.30 18.09
CA ALA A 176 -11.25 6.38 19.00
C ALA A 176 -12.64 6.91 18.66
N LEU A 177 -12.92 7.17 17.36
CA LEU A 177 -14.23 7.59 16.89
C LEU A 177 -15.33 6.53 17.15
N PHE A 178 -14.99 5.24 16.95
CA PHE A 178 -15.90 4.12 17.21
C PHE A 178 -16.25 4.04 18.70
N ARG A 179 -15.26 4.07 19.59
CA ARG A 179 -15.47 4.02 21.05
C ARG A 179 -16.21 5.25 21.58
N ALA A 180 -16.03 6.41 20.94
CA ALA A 180 -16.77 7.63 21.29
C ALA A 180 -18.23 7.64 20.80
N GLY A 181 -18.67 6.58 20.10
CA GLY A 181 -20.02 6.50 19.53
C GLY A 181 -20.29 7.48 18.39
N LEU A 182 -19.24 8.05 17.79
CA LEU A 182 -19.37 9.02 16.70
C LEU A 182 -19.60 8.36 15.33
N LEU A 183 -19.34 7.05 15.22
CA LEU A 183 -19.66 6.26 14.03
C LEU A 183 -21.05 5.63 14.20
N ASP A 184 -22.08 6.40 13.86
CA ASP A 184 -23.49 5.94 13.88
C ASP A 184 -23.77 5.08 12.63
N MET A 185 -23.26 3.85 12.65
CA MET A 185 -23.31 2.84 11.58
C MET A 185 -23.38 1.43 12.18
N THR A 186 -23.88 0.45 11.43
CA THR A 186 -23.79 -0.96 11.81
C THR A 186 -22.35 -1.45 11.81
N HIS A 187 -22.06 -2.54 12.53
CA HIS A 187 -20.69 -3.10 12.60
C HIS A 187 -20.15 -3.46 11.22
N THR A 188 -20.99 -4.01 10.33
CA THR A 188 -20.61 -4.30 8.94
C THR A 188 -20.26 -3.02 8.16
N GLN A 189 -21.03 -1.95 8.33
CA GLN A 189 -20.72 -0.66 7.70
C GLN A 189 -19.43 -0.07 8.23
N VAL A 190 -19.19 -0.13 9.56
CA VAL A 190 -17.93 0.29 10.17
C VAL A 190 -16.76 -0.52 9.63
N ALA A 191 -16.92 -1.82 9.44
CA ALA A 191 -15.89 -2.69 8.89
C ALA A 191 -15.57 -2.32 7.43
N ILE A 192 -16.58 -2.18 6.56
CA ILE A 192 -16.40 -1.78 5.15
C ILE A 192 -15.80 -0.38 5.07
N TYR A 193 -16.26 0.57 5.88
CA TYR A 193 -15.70 1.91 5.97
C TYR A 193 -14.23 1.87 6.35
N THR A 194 -13.88 1.12 7.39
CA THR A 194 -12.50 0.97 7.87
C THR A 194 -11.59 0.35 6.80
N GLY A 195 -12.01 -0.74 6.17
CA GLY A 195 -11.27 -1.41 5.10
C GLY A 195 -11.09 -0.55 3.87
N GLY A 196 -12.17 0.12 3.45
CA GLY A 196 -12.21 0.92 2.24
C GLY A 196 -11.59 2.32 2.36
N THR A 197 -11.20 2.79 3.54
CA THR A 197 -10.64 4.15 3.71
C THR A 197 -9.27 4.22 4.38
N LEU A 198 -8.88 3.27 5.24
CA LEU A 198 -7.52 3.23 5.76
C LEU A 198 -6.50 2.89 4.66
N HIS A 199 -5.25 3.31 4.86
CA HIS A 199 -4.23 3.23 3.82
C HIS A 199 -3.63 1.82 3.65
N GLU A 200 -3.23 1.15 4.70
CA GLU A 200 -2.53 -0.14 4.65
C GLU A 200 -3.31 -1.27 5.33
N VAL A 201 -3.07 -2.51 4.91
CA VAL A 201 -3.70 -3.70 5.50
C VAL A 201 -3.37 -3.83 6.97
N ALA A 202 -2.12 -3.56 7.36
CA ALA A 202 -1.72 -3.60 8.76
C ALA A 202 -2.47 -2.57 9.62
N HIS A 203 -2.70 -1.35 9.08
CA HIS A 203 -3.49 -0.33 9.76
C HIS A 203 -4.96 -0.76 9.90
N VAL A 204 -5.52 -1.41 8.86
CA VAL A 204 -6.90 -1.94 8.89
C VAL A 204 -7.05 -3.01 9.96
N ALA A 205 -6.16 -4.00 9.96
CA ALA A 205 -6.17 -5.08 10.94
C ALA A 205 -5.96 -4.53 12.37
N GLY A 206 -5.01 -3.60 12.55
CA GLY A 206 -4.76 -2.94 13.83
C GLY A 206 -5.97 -2.14 14.33
N ALA A 207 -6.60 -1.35 13.48
CA ALA A 207 -7.80 -0.59 13.81
C ALA A 207 -9.01 -1.50 14.09
N GLY A 208 -9.23 -2.53 13.27
CA GLY A 208 -10.30 -3.51 13.45
C GLY A 208 -10.18 -4.24 14.78
N ASN A 209 -9.01 -4.77 15.10
CA ASN A 209 -8.75 -5.43 16.39
C ASN A 209 -8.85 -4.47 17.59
N ALA A 210 -8.51 -3.19 17.41
CA ALA A 210 -8.67 -2.20 18.45
C ALA A 210 -10.13 -1.82 18.68
N MET A 211 -11.01 -1.91 17.67
CA MET A 211 -12.46 -1.71 17.79
C MET A 211 -13.15 -2.93 18.42
N ASP A 212 -12.73 -4.12 18.06
CA ASP A 212 -13.32 -5.41 18.44
C ASP A 212 -12.23 -6.40 18.89
N PRO A 213 -11.66 -6.21 20.10
CA PRO A 213 -10.56 -7.06 20.60
C PRO A 213 -10.94 -8.53 20.81
N SER A 214 -12.22 -8.81 20.98
CA SER A 214 -12.75 -10.17 21.19
C SER A 214 -13.17 -10.87 19.91
N ASP A 215 -13.11 -10.17 18.79
CA ASP A 215 -13.56 -10.61 17.44
C ASP A 215 -15.03 -11.11 17.40
N LEU A 216 -15.87 -10.59 18.33
CA LEU A 216 -17.28 -10.96 18.41
C LEU A 216 -18.14 -10.27 17.35
N LEU A 217 -17.70 -9.12 16.85
CA LEU A 217 -18.42 -8.31 15.88
C LEU A 217 -17.92 -8.54 14.44
N GLY A 218 -16.81 -9.28 14.26
CA GLY A 218 -16.22 -9.58 12.98
C GLY A 218 -15.68 -8.36 12.22
N ILE A 219 -15.40 -7.26 12.93
CA ILE A 219 -14.99 -5.99 12.31
C ILE A 219 -13.62 -6.14 11.64
N ALA A 220 -12.65 -6.76 12.30
CA ALA A 220 -11.29 -6.90 11.78
C ALA A 220 -11.26 -7.77 10.52
N GLY A 221 -11.97 -8.89 10.50
CA GLY A 221 -12.08 -9.78 9.36
C GLY A 221 -12.69 -9.09 8.14
N THR A 222 -13.90 -8.57 8.27
CA THR A 222 -14.64 -7.90 7.18
C THR A 222 -13.88 -6.67 6.66
N ALA A 223 -13.28 -5.86 7.55
CA ALA A 223 -12.48 -4.71 7.14
C ALA A 223 -11.24 -5.15 6.35
N THR A 224 -10.57 -6.22 6.77
CA THR A 224 -9.39 -6.75 6.07
C THR A 224 -9.78 -7.25 4.68
N ILE A 225 -10.86 -8.03 4.53
CA ILE A 225 -11.33 -8.51 3.23
C ILE A 225 -11.71 -7.33 2.32
N THR A 226 -12.42 -6.33 2.83
CA THR A 226 -12.74 -5.11 2.07
C THR A 226 -11.46 -4.43 1.58
N LYS A 227 -10.46 -4.30 2.45
CA LYS A 227 -9.15 -3.74 2.04
C LYS A 227 -8.47 -4.57 0.96
N MET A 228 -8.61 -5.89 0.98
CA MET A 228 -8.04 -6.78 -0.03
C MET A 228 -8.74 -6.60 -1.40
N ILE A 229 -10.05 -6.39 -1.43
CA ILE A 229 -10.78 -6.02 -2.67
C ILE A 229 -10.14 -4.77 -3.27
N ARG A 230 -9.87 -3.77 -2.45
CA ARG A 230 -9.22 -2.52 -2.88
C ARG A 230 -7.80 -2.76 -3.41
N VAL A 231 -7.03 -3.68 -2.81
CA VAL A 231 -5.71 -4.09 -3.34
C VAL A 231 -5.85 -4.73 -4.72
N MET A 232 -6.88 -5.53 -4.97
CA MET A 232 -7.14 -6.13 -6.29
C MET A 232 -7.38 -5.06 -7.36
N LEU A 233 -7.97 -3.93 -7.00
CA LEU A 233 -8.19 -2.80 -7.92
C LEU A 233 -6.88 -2.13 -8.37
N LEU A 234 -5.74 -2.44 -7.76
CA LEU A 234 -4.43 -1.91 -8.17
C LEU A 234 -4.14 -2.25 -9.64
N ALA A 235 -4.38 -3.49 -10.06
CA ALA A 235 -4.10 -3.93 -11.42
C ALA A 235 -4.89 -3.13 -12.48
N PRO A 236 -6.23 -3.05 -12.43
CA PRO A 236 -7.00 -2.27 -13.40
C PRO A 236 -6.70 -0.77 -13.32
N VAL A 237 -6.48 -0.22 -12.11
CA VAL A 237 -6.14 1.21 -11.96
C VAL A 237 -4.80 1.52 -12.61
N LEU A 238 -3.76 0.70 -12.44
CA LEU A 238 -2.47 0.91 -13.07
C LEU A 238 -2.54 0.81 -14.60
N LEU A 239 -3.39 -0.07 -15.14
CA LEU A 239 -3.63 -0.16 -16.59
C LEU A 239 -4.29 1.12 -17.14
N VAL A 240 -5.38 1.55 -16.49
CA VAL A 240 -6.09 2.79 -16.87
C VAL A 240 -5.15 3.99 -16.77
N MET A 241 -4.40 4.08 -15.67
CA MET A 241 -3.42 5.14 -15.46
C MET A 241 -2.35 5.14 -16.56
N GLY A 242 -1.77 3.99 -16.89
CA GLY A 242 -0.78 3.85 -17.96
C GLY A 242 -1.33 4.29 -19.32
N TYR A 243 -2.57 3.89 -19.65
CA TYR A 243 -3.25 4.29 -20.87
C TYR A 243 -3.52 5.79 -20.92
N VAL A 244 -4.04 6.37 -19.84
CA VAL A 244 -4.31 7.81 -19.75
C VAL A 244 -3.02 8.63 -19.87
N LEU A 245 -1.95 8.21 -19.17
CA LEU A 245 -0.66 8.88 -19.24
C LEU A 245 -0.04 8.81 -20.65
N ALA A 246 -0.17 7.68 -21.34
CA ALA A 246 0.30 7.52 -22.72
C ALA A 246 -0.44 8.46 -23.67
N ARG A 247 -1.77 8.58 -23.54
CA ARG A 247 -2.58 9.51 -24.36
C ARG A 247 -2.30 10.99 -24.10
N LEU A 248 -2.16 11.37 -22.83
CA LEU A 248 -1.89 12.75 -22.45
C LEU A 248 -0.47 13.19 -22.83
N GLY A 249 0.50 12.28 -22.81
CA GLY A 249 1.87 12.54 -23.30
C GLY A 249 1.95 12.72 -24.81
N SER A 250 0.95 12.25 -25.57
CA SER A 250 0.87 12.44 -27.03
C SER A 250 0.29 13.79 -27.46
N LYS A 251 -0.40 14.53 -26.57
CA LYS A 251 -1.07 15.81 -26.88
C LYS A 251 -0.30 17.07 -26.45
N GLY A 252 0.78 16.93 -25.67
CA GLY A 252 1.55 18.06 -25.14
C GLY A 252 2.94 18.16 -25.77
N ASN A 253 3.14 19.23 -26.52
CA ASN A 253 4.39 19.77 -27.11
C ASN A 253 5.46 18.79 -27.62
N ARG A 254 5.80 19.03 -28.88
CA ARG A 254 6.91 18.52 -29.66
C ARG A 254 8.29 18.93 -29.10
N ASP A 255 8.58 18.66 -27.85
CA ASP A 255 9.96 18.74 -27.38
C ASP A 255 10.58 17.36 -27.42
N GLU A 256 11.61 17.24 -28.19
CA GLU A 256 12.25 16.13 -28.88
C GLU A 256 12.89 15.03 -28.03
N ALA A 257 12.60 14.92 -26.73
CA ALA A 257 13.27 13.92 -25.86
C ALA A 257 12.34 12.88 -25.20
N ARG A 258 11.02 12.96 -25.33
CA ARG A 258 10.07 11.97 -24.80
C ARG A 258 9.34 11.27 -25.94
N GLY A 259 9.99 10.34 -26.59
CA GLY A 259 9.36 9.40 -27.54
C GLY A 259 8.08 8.81 -26.96
N LYS A 260 7.11 8.41 -27.82
CA LYS A 260 5.84 7.77 -27.45
C LYS A 260 6.06 6.88 -26.23
N ARG A 261 5.51 7.26 -25.05
CA ARG A 261 5.66 6.46 -23.83
C ARG A 261 4.98 5.11 -24.07
N PRO A 262 5.71 4.00 -24.17
CA PRO A 262 5.04 2.72 -24.29
C PRO A 262 4.22 2.49 -23.01
N VAL A 263 3.03 1.92 -23.18
CA VAL A 263 2.20 1.52 -22.03
C VAL A 263 3.00 0.50 -21.22
N THR A 264 3.32 0.86 -20.00
CA THR A 264 4.04 -0.05 -19.11
C THR A 264 3.01 -0.97 -18.45
N ILE A 265 3.01 -2.23 -18.86
CA ILE A 265 2.12 -3.24 -18.29
C ILE A 265 2.71 -3.71 -16.95
N PRO A 266 2.01 -3.54 -15.82
CA PRO A 266 2.47 -4.00 -14.51
C PRO A 266 2.25 -5.51 -14.37
N TRP A 267 3.10 -6.33 -15.00
CA TRP A 267 2.97 -7.80 -15.01
C TRP A 267 2.81 -8.42 -13.64
N PHE A 268 3.45 -7.86 -12.62
CA PHE A 268 3.31 -8.35 -11.24
C PHE A 268 1.87 -8.24 -10.73
N ALA A 269 1.09 -7.24 -11.17
CA ALA A 269 -0.30 -7.09 -10.79
C ALA A 269 -1.20 -8.16 -11.45
N PHE A 270 -0.88 -8.59 -12.68
CA PHE A 270 -1.56 -9.74 -13.30
C PHE A 270 -1.20 -11.05 -12.60
N PHE A 271 0.08 -11.27 -12.28
CA PHE A 271 0.48 -12.46 -11.54
C PHE A 271 -0.17 -12.51 -10.16
N PHE A 272 -0.33 -11.38 -9.48
CA PHE A 272 -1.08 -11.28 -8.24
C PHE A 272 -2.53 -11.79 -8.39
N LEU A 273 -3.25 -11.35 -9.44
CA LEU A 273 -4.62 -11.83 -9.71
C LEU A 273 -4.67 -13.33 -10.07
N ILE A 274 -3.69 -13.81 -10.84
CA ILE A 274 -3.56 -15.25 -11.16
C ILE A 274 -3.36 -16.05 -9.88
N VAL A 275 -2.52 -15.59 -8.96
CA VAL A 275 -2.28 -16.25 -7.67
C VAL A 275 -3.54 -16.30 -6.82
N ILE A 276 -4.36 -15.25 -6.79
CA ILE A 276 -5.66 -15.26 -6.09
C ILE A 276 -6.57 -16.34 -6.70
N GLY A 277 -6.65 -16.41 -8.02
CA GLY A 277 -7.43 -17.44 -8.71
C GLY A 277 -6.92 -18.86 -8.40
N PHE A 278 -5.61 -19.05 -8.43
CA PHE A 278 -4.97 -20.32 -8.06
C PHE A 278 -5.23 -20.71 -6.60
N ASN A 279 -5.12 -19.74 -5.68
CA ASN A 279 -5.39 -19.98 -4.27
C ASN A 279 -6.86 -20.34 -4.01
N THR A 280 -7.79 -19.71 -4.76
CA THR A 280 -9.21 -20.06 -4.74
C THR A 280 -9.44 -21.51 -5.19
N LEU A 281 -8.76 -21.94 -6.25
CA LEU A 281 -8.81 -23.33 -6.73
C LEU A 281 -8.24 -24.30 -5.68
N LEU A 282 -7.11 -23.95 -5.06
CA LEU A 282 -6.53 -24.75 -3.98
C LEU A 282 -7.48 -24.87 -2.79
N GLN A 283 -8.13 -23.80 -2.38
CA GLN A 283 -9.13 -23.83 -1.31
C GLN A 283 -10.27 -24.82 -1.64
N TYR A 284 -10.77 -24.78 -2.87
CA TYR A 284 -11.82 -25.68 -3.34
C TYR A 284 -11.35 -27.13 -3.35
N LEU A 285 -10.15 -27.42 -3.88
CA LEU A 285 -9.61 -28.77 -3.99
C LEU A 285 -9.21 -29.39 -2.65
N THR A 286 -8.81 -28.57 -1.68
CA THR A 286 -8.40 -29.04 -0.34
C THR A 286 -9.55 -29.02 0.66
N GLU A 287 -10.73 -28.54 0.25
CA GLU A 287 -11.89 -28.32 1.14
C GLU A 287 -11.53 -27.53 2.41
N ALA A 288 -10.53 -26.63 2.29
CA ALA A 288 -10.02 -25.85 3.42
C ALA A 288 -11.08 -24.84 3.88
N PRO A 289 -11.48 -24.82 5.16
CA PRO A 289 -12.51 -23.91 5.66
C PRO A 289 -12.06 -22.46 5.61
N THR A 290 -10.77 -22.19 5.77
CA THR A 290 -10.20 -20.83 5.67
C THR A 290 -8.95 -20.81 4.81
N VAL A 291 -8.55 -19.59 4.37
CA VAL A 291 -7.32 -19.39 3.58
C VAL A 291 -6.07 -19.87 4.34
N LYS A 292 -6.08 -19.80 5.66
CA LYS A 292 -4.95 -20.24 6.50
C LYS A 292 -4.81 -21.75 6.57
N ASP A 293 -5.90 -22.47 6.35
CA ASP A 293 -5.91 -23.94 6.38
C ASP A 293 -5.44 -24.54 5.06
N ILE A 294 -5.26 -23.73 4.02
CA ILE A 294 -4.68 -24.19 2.75
C ILE A 294 -3.20 -24.54 2.99
N PRO A 295 -2.77 -25.74 2.55
CA PRO A 295 -1.37 -26.16 2.72
C PRO A 295 -0.37 -25.11 2.21
N LEU A 296 0.69 -24.87 2.96
CA LEU A 296 1.77 -23.91 2.68
C LEU A 296 1.41 -22.42 2.78
N ASN A 297 0.13 -22.02 2.85
CA ASN A 297 -0.23 -20.59 2.88
C ASN A 297 0.38 -19.87 4.08
N GLY A 298 0.46 -20.48 5.25
CA GLY A 298 1.11 -19.88 6.42
C GLY A 298 2.60 -19.56 6.21
N ALA A 299 3.34 -20.48 5.58
CA ALA A 299 4.75 -20.27 5.24
C ALA A 299 4.91 -19.19 4.15
N ILE A 300 4.04 -19.19 3.15
CA ILE A 300 4.03 -18.16 2.10
C ILE A 300 3.70 -16.79 2.69
N GLU A 301 2.74 -16.71 3.61
CA GLU A 301 2.38 -15.48 4.33
C GLU A 301 3.55 -14.89 5.11
N TYR A 302 4.32 -15.72 5.80
CA TYR A 302 5.52 -15.28 6.49
C TYR A 302 6.59 -14.78 5.51
N CYS A 303 6.79 -15.51 4.42
CA CYS A 303 7.75 -15.16 3.37
C CYS A 303 7.39 -13.85 2.68
N ASP A 304 6.12 -13.65 2.30
CA ASP A 304 5.70 -12.41 1.63
C ASP A 304 5.80 -11.20 2.55
N THR A 305 5.42 -11.36 3.84
CA THR A 305 5.59 -10.30 4.85
C THR A 305 7.07 -9.90 4.96
N PHE A 306 7.98 -10.88 4.96
CA PHE A 306 9.41 -10.61 5.03
C PHE A 306 9.91 -9.87 3.78
N LEU A 307 9.51 -10.30 2.58
CA LEU A 307 9.87 -9.63 1.33
C LEU A 307 9.32 -8.21 1.24
N LEU A 308 8.08 -8.00 1.68
CA LEU A 308 7.49 -6.66 1.75
C LEU A 308 8.20 -5.78 2.78
N THR A 309 8.59 -6.33 3.93
CA THR A 309 9.40 -5.62 4.94
C THR A 309 10.77 -5.24 4.37
N MET A 310 11.42 -6.14 3.60
CA MET A 310 12.67 -5.81 2.90
C MET A 310 12.47 -4.65 1.91
N ALA A 311 11.40 -4.66 1.15
CA ALA A 311 11.10 -3.58 0.21
C ALA A 311 10.87 -2.24 0.93
N MET A 312 10.12 -2.25 2.05
CA MET A 312 9.86 -1.06 2.86
C MET A 312 11.12 -0.55 3.56
N THR A 313 11.96 -1.44 4.08
CA THR A 313 13.27 -1.08 4.68
C THR A 313 14.19 -0.44 3.63
N ALA A 314 14.25 -1.04 2.44
CA ALA A 314 15.04 -0.51 1.32
C ALA A 314 14.54 0.87 0.87
N LEU A 315 13.22 1.08 0.82
CA LEU A 315 12.63 2.38 0.52
C LEU A 315 13.01 3.41 1.58
N GLY A 316 12.91 3.04 2.87
CA GLY A 316 13.37 3.89 3.97
C GLY A 316 14.84 4.28 3.79
N ALA A 317 15.70 3.33 3.40
CA ALA A 317 17.13 3.56 3.16
C ALA A 317 17.43 4.50 1.96
N GLU A 318 16.48 4.68 1.04
CA GLU A 318 16.54 5.68 -0.04
C GLU A 318 15.94 7.04 0.34
N THR A 319 15.37 7.15 1.55
CA THR A 319 14.62 8.34 2.01
C THR A 319 15.47 9.16 2.98
N SER A 320 15.90 10.37 2.55
CA SER A 320 16.63 11.30 3.40
C SER A 320 15.75 12.48 3.82
N ILE A 321 16.01 13.04 5.02
CA ILE A 321 15.30 14.21 5.56
C ILE A 321 15.45 15.42 4.64
N ASP A 322 16.60 15.58 3.97
CA ASP A 322 16.81 16.69 3.06
C ASP A 322 15.89 16.66 1.84
N LYS A 323 15.57 15.46 1.32
CA LYS A 323 14.59 15.30 0.23
C LYS A 323 13.19 15.69 0.67
N PHE A 324 12.84 15.43 1.95
CA PHE A 324 11.57 15.90 2.53
C PHE A 324 11.50 17.42 2.60
N LYS A 325 12.58 18.05 3.08
CA LYS A 325 12.66 19.53 3.15
C LYS A 325 12.52 20.16 1.76
N GLN A 326 13.14 19.57 0.73
CA GLN A 326 13.03 20.06 -0.65
C GLN A 326 11.63 19.92 -1.24
N ALA A 327 10.86 18.89 -0.87
CA ALA A 327 9.49 18.69 -1.31
C ALA A 327 8.53 19.77 -0.78
N GLY A 328 8.86 20.37 0.35
CA GLY A 328 8.01 21.34 1.01
C GLY A 328 6.72 20.73 1.61
N ALA A 329 5.84 21.60 2.11
CA ALA A 329 4.62 21.17 2.80
C ALA A 329 3.47 20.75 1.88
N LYS A 330 3.48 21.13 0.60
CA LYS A 330 2.34 20.93 -0.31
C LYS A 330 1.89 19.46 -0.47
N PRO A 331 2.77 18.46 -0.67
CA PRO A 331 2.35 17.05 -0.75
C PRO A 331 1.66 16.56 0.53
N PHE A 332 2.09 17.05 1.69
CA PHE A 332 1.47 16.73 2.99
C PHE A 332 0.09 17.37 3.12
N VAL A 333 -0.08 18.62 2.63
CA VAL A 333 -1.40 19.27 2.57
C VAL A 333 -2.34 18.51 1.65
N LEU A 334 -1.87 18.07 0.49
CA LEU A 334 -2.66 17.23 -0.42
C LEU A 334 -3.10 15.94 0.28
N ALA A 335 -2.17 15.25 0.93
CA ALA A 335 -2.47 14.00 1.63
C ALA A 335 -3.43 14.22 2.81
N ALA A 336 -3.31 15.34 3.55
CA ALA A 336 -4.24 15.73 4.60
C ALA A 336 -5.66 15.95 4.06
N LEU A 337 -5.80 16.65 2.94
CA LEU A 337 -7.10 16.87 2.29
C LEU A 337 -7.72 15.57 1.78
N LEU A 338 -6.89 14.66 1.22
CA LEU A 338 -7.33 13.33 0.83
C LEU A 338 -7.72 12.48 2.04
N PHE A 339 -7.01 12.62 3.15
CA PHE A 339 -7.37 11.96 4.40
C PHE A 339 -8.72 12.46 4.94
N VAL A 340 -8.98 13.78 4.91
CA VAL A 340 -10.30 14.35 5.28
C VAL A 340 -11.40 13.83 4.35
N TRP A 341 -11.13 13.70 3.05
CA TRP A 341 -12.06 13.06 2.10
C TRP A 341 -12.34 11.60 2.47
N LEU A 342 -11.32 10.81 2.75
CA LEU A 342 -11.47 9.40 3.13
C LEU A 342 -12.24 9.26 4.45
N LEU A 343 -11.94 10.11 5.43
CA LEU A 343 -12.61 10.12 6.72
C LEU A 343 -14.09 10.56 6.59
N GLY A 344 -14.35 11.72 6.01
CA GLY A 344 -15.69 12.30 5.93
C GLY A 344 -16.51 11.78 4.76
N GLY A 345 -15.97 11.82 3.55
CA GLY A 345 -16.65 11.32 2.35
C GLY A 345 -16.86 9.81 2.42
N GLY A 346 -15.85 9.06 2.87
CA GLY A 346 -15.97 7.62 3.11
C GLY A 346 -17.05 7.29 4.15
N TYR A 347 -17.10 8.05 5.26
CA TYR A 347 -18.16 7.90 6.27
C TYR A 347 -19.55 8.12 5.67
N LEU A 348 -19.76 9.21 4.92
CA LEU A 348 -21.06 9.52 4.32
C LEU A 348 -21.47 8.42 3.33
N LEU A 349 -20.57 7.94 2.51
CA LEU A 349 -20.83 6.83 1.60
C LEU A 349 -21.19 5.54 2.35
N ALA A 350 -20.44 5.21 3.41
CA ALA A 350 -20.70 4.02 4.20
C ALA A 350 -22.07 4.11 4.93
N LYS A 351 -22.41 5.27 5.46
CA LYS A 351 -23.65 5.48 6.21
C LYS A 351 -24.89 5.47 5.33
N TYR A 352 -24.85 6.12 4.16
CA TYR A 352 -26.03 6.36 3.34
C TYR A 352 -26.13 5.46 2.11
N MET A 353 -25.02 5.14 1.47
CA MET A 353 -25.02 4.33 0.24
C MET A 353 -25.03 2.82 0.53
N LEU A 354 -24.24 2.34 1.51
CA LEU A 354 -24.19 0.90 1.78
C LEU A 354 -25.56 0.29 2.14
N PRO A 355 -26.43 0.92 2.98
CA PRO A 355 -27.75 0.38 3.26
C PRO A 355 -28.62 0.21 2.02
N LEU A 356 -28.46 1.09 1.01
CA LEU A 356 -29.21 1.00 -0.26
C LEU A 356 -28.73 -0.16 -1.14
N LEU A 357 -27.46 -0.58 -1.00
CA LEU A 357 -26.87 -1.67 -1.76
C LEU A 357 -27.00 -3.03 -1.04
N MET A 358 -27.35 -3.02 0.24
CA MET A 358 -27.50 -4.21 1.07
C MET A 358 -28.97 -4.68 1.17
N GLN A 359 -29.89 -3.91 0.59
CA GLN A 359 -31.31 -4.29 0.43
C GLN A 359 -31.49 -5.21 -0.76
#